data_f869f6a7e633c164af87185cee673ffe
#
_entry.id   f869f6a7e633c164af87185cee673ffe
#
_cell.length_a   1.000
_cell.length_b   1.000
_cell.length_c   1.000
_cell.angle_alpha   90.00
_cell.angle_beta   90.00
_cell.angle_gamma   90.00
#
_symmetry.space_group_name_H-M   'P 1'
#
loop_
_entity.id
_entity.type
_entity.pdbx_description
1 polymer ?
#
loop_
_entity_poly.entity_id
_entity_poly.type
_entity_poly.pdbx_seq_one_letter_code
_entity_poly.pdbx_strand_id
1 'polypeptide(L)'
;MPTHSIRWLRLALAGLTGTALLTSMTVTPASGSPEPAARPGNSSVDFHEWRSPWAWRAGQLEGVAVVPTGGVVINRPQGTFDYTDPHTQTTKTYEYSRWTSPTYKQKFAATELVASWNASTPAGTWLQVEMRGQTSAGAETKWYVMGRWASGDTDIRRTSVPGQGDATGNVDVDTFQAKAGQPLSGYQLRVTLYRLPGTKTSPHVRMVGAMTSAVPERFTVPISPAGGAWGVELPVPRYSQNVHRGKYPEYGGGGEVWCSPTSSTMVLEYWGRRPSKKDMEWIEPGYVDPSVAHAARYNWDHDYEGAGNWPFNTAYAASYGLDGHITRLSSLRELERYILQGIPVITSQSFLASELDGAGYGTSGHIMVVVGFTKDGDVIANDPASPNNPAVRHVYKRAQFETIWQRTKRHLANGSVGGGPGGIAYIVRPPHYPLPR
;
A
#
# COMPACT_ATOMS: atom_id res chain seq x y z
N MET A 1 -37.51 1.80 -0.90
CA MET A 1 -36.21 2.24 -0.43
C MET A 1 -35.40 0.99 -0.15
N PRO A 2 -34.41 0.61 -0.94
CA PRO A 2 -33.53 -0.51 -0.63
C PRO A 2 -32.33 0.02 0.16
N THR A 3 -32.11 -0.55 1.32
CA THR A 3 -30.97 -0.34 2.18
C THR A 3 -29.73 -0.95 1.56
N HIS A 4 -28.81 -0.12 1.07
CA HIS A 4 -27.48 -0.57 0.67
C HIS A 4 -26.66 -0.94 1.90
N SER A 5 -26.51 -2.23 2.14
CA SER A 5 -25.57 -2.76 3.13
C SER A 5 -24.14 -2.56 2.63
N ILE A 6 -23.37 -1.79 3.35
CA ILE A 6 -21.93 -1.58 3.16
C ILE A 6 -21.22 -2.92 3.37
N ARG A 7 -20.69 -3.50 2.28
CA ARG A 7 -19.90 -4.73 2.33
C ARG A 7 -18.45 -4.42 2.76
N TRP A 8 -18.27 -4.17 4.02
CA TRP A 8 -16.97 -4.24 4.67
C TRP A 8 -16.77 -5.65 5.21
N LEU A 9 -15.74 -6.33 4.83
CA LEU A 9 -15.30 -7.67 5.22
C LEU A 9 -15.86 -8.85 4.40
N ARG A 10 -15.12 -9.28 3.41
CA ARG A 10 -15.09 -10.69 3.06
C ARG A 10 -13.77 -11.32 3.53
N LEU A 11 -13.67 -11.63 4.81
CA LEU A 11 -12.81 -12.71 5.28
C LEU A 11 -13.55 -14.01 5.01
N ALA A 12 -13.04 -14.83 4.09
CA ALA A 12 -13.53 -16.17 3.85
C ALA A 12 -13.22 -17.05 5.06
N LEU A 13 -14.24 -17.38 5.86
CA LEU A 13 -14.20 -18.53 6.78
C LEU A 13 -14.46 -19.77 5.96
N ALA A 14 -13.43 -20.59 5.75
CA ALA A 14 -13.61 -21.98 5.34
C ALA A 14 -14.03 -22.80 6.58
N GLY A 15 -15.32 -23.12 6.68
CA GLY A 15 -15.85 -24.02 7.69
C GLY A 15 -15.55 -25.47 7.30
N LEU A 16 -14.77 -26.16 8.12
CA LEU A 16 -14.65 -27.62 8.11
C LEU A 16 -15.62 -28.19 9.16
N THR A 17 -16.70 -28.81 8.72
CA THR A 17 -17.54 -29.68 9.55
C THR A 17 -16.86 -31.04 9.66
N GLY A 18 -16.25 -31.32 10.79
CA GLY A 18 -15.73 -32.64 11.16
C GLY A 18 -16.57 -33.25 12.25
N THR A 19 -17.19 -34.38 11.96
CA THR A 19 -17.98 -35.21 12.88
C THR A 19 -17.07 -35.83 13.93
N ALA A 20 -17.35 -35.57 15.21
CA ALA A 20 -16.57 -36.12 16.33
C ALA A 20 -17.03 -37.50 16.67
N LEU A 21 -16.14 -38.48 16.62
CA LEU A 21 -16.25 -39.81 17.28
C LEU A 21 -15.54 -39.68 18.64
N LEU A 22 -16.32 -39.82 19.71
CA LEU A 22 -15.83 -39.87 21.09
C LEU A 22 -15.22 -41.27 21.37
N THR A 23 -13.91 -41.34 21.52
CA THR A 23 -13.22 -42.43 22.20
C THR A 23 -12.55 -41.84 23.45
N SER A 24 -12.99 -42.33 24.60
CA SER A 24 -12.42 -42.01 25.91
C SER A 24 -11.06 -42.72 26.09
N MET A 25 -9.97 -41.92 26.09
CA MET A 25 -8.66 -42.38 26.60
C MET A 25 -8.30 -41.57 27.85
N THR A 26 -8.04 -42.30 28.94
CA THR A 26 -7.49 -41.81 30.19
C THR A 26 -6.07 -41.30 29.97
N VAL A 27 -5.84 -40.01 30.18
CA VAL A 27 -4.51 -39.39 30.12
C VAL A 27 -3.97 -39.19 31.52
N THR A 28 -2.87 -39.83 31.82
CA THR A 28 -2.00 -39.59 32.97
C THR A 28 -1.32 -38.21 32.79
N PRO A 29 -1.22 -37.33 33.82
CA PRO A 29 -0.56 -36.07 33.68
C PRO A 29 0.96 -36.27 33.65
N ALA A 30 1.58 -36.01 32.52
CA ALA A 30 3.02 -35.80 32.42
C ALA A 30 3.35 -34.38 32.90
N SER A 31 4.16 -34.27 33.97
CA SER A 31 4.75 -33.04 34.44
C SER A 31 5.80 -32.56 33.43
N GLY A 32 5.36 -31.84 32.41
CA GLY A 32 6.26 -31.12 31.51
C GLY A 32 6.51 -29.72 32.07
N SER A 33 7.75 -29.35 32.31
CA SER A 33 8.15 -27.97 32.57
C SER A 33 7.68 -27.10 31.41
N PRO A 34 7.17 -25.89 31.64
CA PRO A 34 6.74 -25.01 30.55
C PRO A 34 7.93 -24.73 29.63
N GLU A 35 7.77 -25.10 28.38
CA GLU A 35 8.71 -24.73 27.32
C GLU A 35 8.84 -23.21 27.32
N PRO A 36 10.06 -22.64 27.28
CA PRO A 36 10.24 -21.19 27.29
C PRO A 36 9.55 -20.63 26.04
N ALA A 37 8.63 -19.68 26.25
CA ALA A 37 7.94 -18.98 25.18
C ALA A 37 8.95 -18.55 24.12
N ALA A 38 8.76 -19.00 22.89
CA ALA A 38 9.62 -18.63 21.77
C ALA A 38 9.78 -17.10 21.75
N ARG A 39 11.02 -16.63 21.75
CA ARG A 39 11.28 -15.19 21.62
C ARG A 39 10.57 -14.71 20.36
N PRO A 40 9.83 -13.58 20.39
CA PRO A 40 9.21 -13.04 19.19
C PRO A 40 10.29 -12.90 18.10
N GLY A 41 10.15 -13.62 16.99
CA GLY A 41 11.09 -13.52 15.89
C GLY A 41 11.18 -12.07 15.40
N ASN A 42 12.35 -11.62 14.99
CA ASN A 42 12.52 -10.31 14.39
C ASN A 42 11.75 -10.25 13.06
N SER A 43 11.08 -9.14 12.78
CA SER A 43 10.51 -8.87 11.46
C SER A 43 11.64 -8.80 10.43
N SER A 44 11.49 -9.51 9.32
CA SER A 44 12.36 -9.40 8.16
C SER A 44 11.63 -8.61 7.09
N VAL A 45 12.25 -7.53 6.65
CA VAL A 45 11.73 -6.64 5.60
C VAL A 45 12.86 -6.29 4.66
N ASP A 46 12.58 -6.28 3.37
CA ASP A 46 13.50 -5.85 2.34
C ASP A 46 12.73 -5.08 1.27
N PHE A 47 13.27 -3.95 0.84
CA PHE A 47 12.74 -3.20 -0.30
C PHE A 47 13.82 -3.12 -1.38
N HIS A 48 13.49 -3.61 -2.57
CA HIS A 48 14.36 -3.53 -3.72
C HIS A 48 13.67 -2.84 -4.89
N GLU A 49 14.43 -1.99 -5.61
CA GLU A 49 13.91 -1.23 -6.74
C GLU A 49 14.84 -1.26 -7.96
N TRP A 50 14.25 -1.20 -9.14
CA TRP A 50 14.92 -0.95 -10.41
C TRP A 50 14.58 0.47 -10.86
N ARG A 51 15.59 1.35 -10.87
CA ARG A 51 15.40 2.75 -11.28
C ARG A 51 16.55 3.30 -12.13
N SER A 52 17.79 2.86 -11.87
CA SER A 52 18.93 3.34 -12.65
C SER A 52 18.92 2.78 -14.07
N PRO A 53 19.53 3.47 -15.06
CA PRO A 53 19.64 2.93 -16.42
C PRO A 53 20.29 1.53 -16.47
N TRP A 54 21.22 1.25 -15.58
CA TRP A 54 21.87 -0.06 -15.48
C TRP A 54 20.91 -1.13 -14.95
N ALA A 55 20.13 -0.81 -13.93
CA ALA A 55 19.14 -1.72 -13.38
C ALA A 55 18.08 -2.11 -14.42
N TRP A 56 17.62 -1.13 -15.21
CA TRP A 56 16.69 -1.40 -16.31
C TRP A 56 17.29 -2.25 -17.42
N ARG A 57 18.57 -2.00 -17.81
CA ARG A 57 19.26 -2.80 -18.84
C ARG A 57 19.58 -4.21 -18.41
N ALA A 58 19.66 -4.48 -17.11
CA ALA A 58 19.85 -5.82 -16.58
C ALA A 58 18.63 -6.72 -16.76
N GLY A 59 17.44 -6.15 -16.97
CA GLY A 59 16.21 -6.86 -17.24
C GLY A 59 16.02 -7.22 -18.71
N GLN A 60 14.97 -8.00 -18.98
CA GLN A 60 14.56 -8.35 -20.34
C GLN A 60 13.75 -7.20 -20.94
N LEU A 61 14.21 -6.72 -22.10
CA LEU A 61 13.63 -5.58 -22.82
C LEU A 61 12.86 -6.10 -24.04
N GLU A 62 11.54 -6.14 -23.94
CA GLU A 62 10.65 -6.58 -25.03
C GLU A 62 9.93 -5.35 -25.61
N GLY A 63 10.55 -4.72 -26.58
CA GLY A 63 10.02 -3.55 -27.28
C GLY A 63 10.08 -2.24 -26.50
N VAL A 64 10.68 -2.21 -25.33
CA VAL A 64 10.95 -1.00 -24.56
C VAL A 64 12.35 -0.46 -24.81
N ALA A 65 12.54 0.84 -24.61
CA ALA A 65 13.84 1.48 -24.54
C ALA A 65 14.08 2.06 -23.15
N VAL A 66 15.33 1.93 -22.68
CA VAL A 66 15.79 2.58 -21.45
C VAL A 66 16.17 4.02 -21.76
N VAL A 67 15.56 4.99 -21.08
CA VAL A 67 15.89 6.41 -21.27
C VAL A 67 17.13 6.80 -20.44
N PRO A 68 17.93 7.79 -20.90
CA PRO A 68 19.17 8.16 -20.23
C PRO A 68 19.00 8.60 -18.77
N THR A 69 17.90 9.22 -18.44
CA THR A 69 17.56 9.69 -17.08
C THR A 69 17.06 8.59 -16.16
N GLY A 70 16.99 7.36 -16.63
CA GLY A 70 16.38 6.22 -15.95
C GLY A 70 14.92 6.01 -16.34
N GLY A 71 14.51 4.74 -16.29
CA GLY A 71 13.17 4.32 -16.68
C GLY A 71 13.07 3.73 -18.07
N VAL A 72 11.87 3.26 -18.40
CA VAL A 72 11.54 2.62 -19.67
C VAL A 72 10.32 3.25 -20.32
N VAL A 73 10.35 3.27 -21.65
CA VAL A 73 9.26 3.74 -22.52
C VAL A 73 9.04 2.73 -23.65
N ILE A 74 7.87 2.76 -24.30
CA ILE A 74 7.62 1.99 -25.52
C ILE A 74 8.49 2.53 -26.66
N ASN A 75 9.29 1.66 -27.27
CA ASN A 75 10.09 1.98 -28.46
C ASN A 75 9.53 1.28 -29.70
N ARG A 76 9.46 -0.05 -29.66
CA ARG A 76 8.89 -0.89 -30.72
C ARG A 76 7.88 -1.85 -30.12
N PRO A 77 6.56 -1.60 -30.28
CA PRO A 77 5.55 -2.50 -29.74
C PRO A 77 5.78 -3.96 -30.17
N GLN A 78 5.55 -4.88 -29.27
CA GLN A 78 5.65 -6.32 -29.50
C GLN A 78 4.41 -6.88 -30.20
N GLY A 79 3.30 -6.18 -30.14
CA GLY A 79 2.02 -6.57 -30.72
C GLY A 79 0.91 -5.68 -30.24
N THR A 80 -0.30 -6.15 -30.43
CA THR A 80 -1.52 -5.52 -29.97
C THR A 80 -2.23 -6.41 -28.94
N PHE A 81 -3.02 -5.79 -28.09
CA PHE A 81 -3.81 -6.43 -27.05
C PHE A 81 -5.17 -5.76 -26.93
N ASP A 82 -6.23 -6.55 -27.10
CA ASP A 82 -7.60 -6.08 -26.88
C ASP A 82 -7.92 -6.16 -25.39
N TYR A 83 -8.07 -5.01 -24.75
CA TYR A 83 -8.43 -4.92 -23.35
C TYR A 83 -9.90 -4.55 -23.20
N THR A 84 -10.67 -5.44 -22.59
CA THR A 84 -12.03 -5.15 -22.14
C THR A 84 -11.95 -4.70 -20.68
N ASP A 85 -12.23 -3.43 -20.44
CA ASP A 85 -12.28 -2.89 -19.08
C ASP A 85 -13.46 -3.51 -18.32
N PRO A 86 -13.24 -4.22 -17.21
CA PRO A 86 -14.29 -4.95 -16.51
C PRO A 86 -15.34 -4.03 -15.87
N HIS A 87 -15.02 -2.76 -15.67
CA HIS A 87 -15.90 -1.79 -15.00
C HIS A 87 -16.74 -0.95 -15.96
N THR A 88 -16.25 -0.77 -17.20
CA THR A 88 -16.97 -0.02 -18.24
C THR A 88 -17.52 -0.90 -19.36
N GLN A 89 -17.09 -2.17 -19.42
CA GLN A 89 -17.40 -3.12 -20.51
C GLN A 89 -16.97 -2.60 -21.90
N THR A 90 -16.02 -1.66 -21.92
CA THR A 90 -15.49 -1.08 -23.15
C THR A 90 -14.24 -1.83 -23.56
N THR A 91 -14.22 -2.34 -24.80
CA THR A 91 -13.02 -2.96 -25.39
C THR A 91 -12.26 -1.93 -26.21
N LYS A 92 -10.95 -1.81 -25.97
CA LYS A 92 -10.02 -1.00 -26.77
C LYS A 92 -8.80 -1.83 -27.12
N THR A 93 -8.32 -1.67 -28.33
CA THR A 93 -7.02 -2.24 -28.74
C THR A 93 -5.88 -1.34 -28.31
N TYR A 94 -4.84 -1.92 -27.76
CA TYR A 94 -3.59 -1.21 -27.37
C TYR A 94 -2.39 -1.90 -28.00
N GLU A 95 -1.39 -1.13 -28.43
CA GLU A 95 -0.02 -1.62 -28.64
C GLU A 95 0.63 -1.83 -27.27
N TYR A 96 1.47 -2.87 -27.13
CA TYR A 96 2.17 -3.11 -25.86
C TYR A 96 3.66 -3.38 -26.04
N SER A 97 4.40 -3.08 -24.99
CA SER A 97 5.81 -3.46 -24.78
C SER A 97 6.00 -3.85 -23.33
N ARG A 98 7.04 -4.63 -23.05
CA ARG A 98 7.21 -5.23 -21.73
C ARG A 98 8.65 -5.12 -21.23
N TRP A 99 8.78 -4.96 -19.94
CA TRP A 99 10.04 -5.12 -19.22
C TRP A 99 9.86 -6.15 -18.12
N THR A 100 10.84 -7.08 -17.99
CA THR A 100 10.87 -8.07 -16.92
C THR A 100 12.19 -7.97 -16.17
N SER A 101 12.14 -7.89 -14.86
CA SER A 101 13.32 -7.76 -14.01
C SER A 101 14.18 -9.05 -14.03
N PRO A 102 15.48 -8.95 -13.71
CA PRO A 102 16.20 -10.10 -13.18
C PRO A 102 15.49 -10.64 -11.94
N THR A 103 15.71 -11.92 -11.61
CA THR A 103 15.26 -12.47 -10.33
C THR A 103 16.03 -11.79 -9.19
N TYR A 104 15.29 -11.13 -8.30
CA TYR A 104 15.85 -10.61 -7.04
C TYR A 104 15.67 -11.66 -5.93
N LYS A 105 16.72 -11.89 -5.15
CA LYS A 105 16.71 -12.83 -4.02
C LYS A 105 16.91 -12.07 -2.73
N GLN A 106 15.87 -11.98 -1.92
CA GLN A 106 15.96 -11.47 -0.56
C GLN A 106 16.64 -12.51 0.36
N LYS A 107 17.16 -12.03 1.51
CA LYS A 107 17.96 -12.86 2.44
C LYS A 107 17.13 -13.72 3.41
N PHE A 108 15.81 -13.80 3.24
CA PHE A 108 14.89 -14.52 4.10
C PHE A 108 13.75 -15.12 3.29
N ALA A 109 13.02 -16.05 3.89
CA ALA A 109 11.83 -16.66 3.31
C ALA A 109 10.65 -15.70 3.48
N ALA A 110 10.29 -14.97 2.42
CA ALA A 110 9.24 -13.95 2.47
C ALA A 110 7.85 -14.58 2.40
N THR A 111 6.93 -14.06 3.20
CA THR A 111 5.52 -14.47 3.20
C THR A 111 4.61 -13.48 2.49
N GLU A 112 5.07 -12.25 2.29
CA GLU A 112 4.31 -11.20 1.62
C GLU A 112 5.18 -10.39 0.68
N LEU A 113 4.54 -9.82 -0.37
CA LEU A 113 5.14 -8.88 -1.29
C LEU A 113 4.12 -7.79 -1.65
N VAL A 114 4.55 -6.53 -1.61
CA VAL A 114 3.80 -5.37 -2.11
C VAL A 114 4.64 -4.67 -3.16
N ALA A 115 4.12 -4.55 -4.38
CA ALA A 115 4.79 -3.85 -5.47
C ALA A 115 4.57 -2.34 -5.38
N SER A 116 5.52 -1.57 -5.90
CA SER A 116 5.42 -0.11 -6.04
C SER A 116 5.97 0.32 -7.39
N TRP A 117 5.42 1.40 -7.94
CA TRP A 117 5.90 1.97 -9.21
C TRP A 117 5.78 3.47 -9.23
N ASN A 118 6.72 4.13 -9.90
CA ASN A 118 6.69 5.55 -10.18
C ASN A 118 6.65 5.74 -11.70
N ALA A 119 5.52 6.22 -12.19
CA ALA A 119 5.29 6.34 -13.62
C ALA A 119 4.49 7.58 -13.98
N SER A 120 4.59 8.00 -15.23
CA SER A 120 3.65 8.89 -15.89
C SER A 120 2.93 8.13 -17.00
N THR A 121 1.63 8.29 -17.09
CA THR A 121 0.78 7.67 -18.11
C THR A 121 -0.05 8.77 -18.77
N PRO A 122 0.50 9.45 -19.81
CA PRO A 122 -0.26 10.42 -20.60
C PRO A 122 -1.53 9.79 -21.18
N ALA A 123 -2.51 10.63 -21.55
CA ALA A 123 -3.74 10.17 -22.19
C ALA A 123 -3.46 9.19 -23.34
N GLY A 124 -4.26 8.14 -23.45
CA GLY A 124 -4.05 7.04 -24.37
C GLY A 124 -3.09 5.96 -23.89
N THR A 125 -2.63 6.02 -22.63
CA THR A 125 -1.64 5.07 -22.11
C THR A 125 -1.97 4.59 -20.70
N TRP A 126 -1.53 3.37 -20.38
CA TRP A 126 -1.63 2.76 -19.06
C TRP A 126 -0.56 1.67 -18.88
N LEU A 127 -0.49 1.08 -17.69
CA LEU A 127 0.45 0.00 -17.38
C LEU A 127 -0.18 -1.08 -16.50
N GLN A 128 0.38 -2.30 -16.61
CA GLN A 128 0.10 -3.40 -15.71
C GLN A 128 1.40 -3.82 -15.02
N VAL A 129 1.36 -3.93 -13.70
CA VAL A 129 2.48 -4.44 -12.88
C VAL A 129 2.14 -5.83 -12.41
N GLU A 130 3.07 -6.77 -12.57
CA GLU A 130 2.93 -8.16 -12.21
C GLU A 130 4.16 -8.63 -11.42
N MET A 131 3.95 -9.61 -10.55
CA MET A 131 5.02 -10.31 -9.86
C MET A 131 4.99 -11.80 -10.16
N ARG A 132 6.16 -12.44 -10.16
CA ARG A 132 6.33 -13.89 -10.14
C ARG A 132 7.30 -14.24 -9.03
N GLY A 133 6.90 -15.14 -8.11
CA GLY A 133 7.74 -15.59 -7.02
C GLY A 133 8.55 -16.84 -7.39
N GLN A 134 9.72 -16.98 -6.76
CA GLN A 134 10.42 -18.24 -6.65
C GLN A 134 10.21 -18.75 -5.22
N THR A 135 9.57 -19.91 -5.05
CA THR A 135 9.37 -20.50 -3.73
C THR A 135 10.69 -20.95 -3.12
N SER A 136 10.75 -21.12 -1.81
CA SER A 136 11.94 -21.69 -1.14
C SER A 136 12.25 -23.13 -1.57
N ALA A 137 11.28 -23.84 -2.14
CA ALA A 137 11.47 -25.16 -2.77
C ALA A 137 12.02 -25.07 -4.21
N GLY A 138 12.23 -23.86 -4.75
CA GLY A 138 12.80 -23.63 -6.08
C GLY A 138 11.79 -23.58 -7.22
N ALA A 139 10.50 -23.79 -6.97
CA ALA A 139 9.46 -23.68 -8.00
C ALA A 139 9.10 -22.21 -8.29
N GLU A 140 8.82 -21.89 -9.54
CA GLU A 140 8.28 -20.59 -9.92
C GLU A 140 6.75 -20.58 -9.78
N THR A 141 6.20 -19.46 -9.33
CA THR A 141 4.76 -19.25 -9.34
C THR A 141 4.29 -18.83 -10.75
N LYS A 142 2.98 -18.74 -10.97
CA LYS A 142 2.46 -17.96 -12.10
C LYS A 142 2.78 -16.47 -11.92
N TRP A 143 2.49 -15.68 -12.93
CA TRP A 143 2.43 -14.22 -12.82
C TRP A 143 1.13 -13.80 -12.13
N TYR A 144 1.25 -13.00 -11.06
CA TYR A 144 0.14 -12.36 -10.36
C TYR A 144 0.11 -10.87 -10.72
N VAL A 145 -1.05 -10.36 -11.07
CA VAL A 145 -1.24 -8.93 -11.35
C VAL A 145 -1.30 -8.18 -10.02
N MET A 146 -0.39 -7.23 -9.83
CA MET A 146 -0.32 -6.37 -8.64
C MET A 146 -1.12 -5.07 -8.82
N GLY A 147 -1.47 -4.73 -10.06
CA GLY A 147 -2.33 -3.59 -10.37
C GLY A 147 -2.33 -3.26 -11.86
N ARG A 148 -3.46 -2.75 -12.33
CA ARG A 148 -3.63 -2.04 -13.61
C ARG A 148 -3.83 -0.58 -13.30
N TRP A 149 -2.95 0.26 -13.85
CA TRP A 149 -2.86 1.65 -13.42
C TRP A 149 -2.69 2.64 -14.57
N ALA A 150 -3.42 3.74 -14.47
CA ALA A 150 -3.21 4.97 -15.21
C ALA A 150 -3.37 6.17 -14.26
N SER A 151 -2.63 7.25 -14.49
CA SER A 151 -2.79 8.49 -13.72
C SER A 151 -4.12 9.19 -13.99
N GLY A 152 -4.68 9.00 -15.21
CA GLY A 152 -6.05 9.40 -15.59
C GLY A 152 -7.06 8.28 -15.40
N ASP A 153 -8.30 8.50 -15.85
CA ASP A 153 -9.41 7.53 -15.82
C ASP A 153 -10.18 7.42 -17.15
N THR A 154 -9.62 7.96 -18.25
CA THR A 154 -10.21 7.96 -19.58
C THR A 154 -9.86 6.71 -20.39
N ASP A 155 -8.74 6.07 -20.11
CA ASP A 155 -8.24 4.95 -20.88
C ASP A 155 -8.68 3.62 -20.29
N ILE A 156 -8.43 3.45 -18.99
CA ILE A 156 -8.89 2.32 -18.19
C ILE A 156 -9.41 2.81 -16.85
N ARG A 157 -10.20 1.99 -16.18
CA ARG A 157 -10.44 2.12 -14.74
C ARG A 157 -9.30 1.46 -13.98
N ARG A 158 -8.62 2.25 -13.08
CA ARG A 158 -7.59 1.68 -12.19
C ARG A 158 -8.20 0.57 -11.36
N THR A 159 -7.51 -0.56 -11.28
CA THR A 159 -8.09 -1.71 -10.61
C THR A 159 -7.03 -2.69 -10.11
N SER A 160 -7.23 -3.21 -8.93
CA SER A 160 -6.72 -4.52 -8.51
C SER A 160 -7.40 -5.63 -9.34
N VAL A 161 -6.88 -6.84 -9.24
CA VAL A 161 -7.42 -8.00 -9.97
C VAL A 161 -7.75 -9.09 -8.96
N PRO A 162 -9.04 -9.38 -8.74
CA PRO A 162 -9.46 -10.39 -7.78
C PRO A 162 -9.28 -11.83 -8.32
N GLY A 163 -9.44 -12.81 -7.41
CA GLY A 163 -9.57 -14.21 -7.78
C GLY A 163 -8.29 -14.86 -8.31
N GLN A 164 -7.12 -14.33 -7.98
CA GLN A 164 -5.84 -14.83 -8.47
C GLN A 164 -5.26 -15.99 -7.63
N GLY A 165 -5.91 -16.40 -6.54
CA GLY A 165 -5.40 -17.42 -5.64
C GLY A 165 -5.17 -18.78 -6.30
N ASP A 166 -4.08 -19.48 -5.89
CA ASP A 166 -3.74 -20.84 -6.29
C ASP A 166 -3.07 -21.60 -5.14
N ALA A 167 -2.36 -22.70 -5.44
CA ALA A 167 -1.68 -23.50 -4.43
C ALA A 167 -0.50 -22.78 -3.74
N THR A 168 0.08 -21.76 -4.36
CA THR A 168 1.29 -21.07 -3.88
C THR A 168 1.01 -19.77 -3.15
N GLY A 169 -0.02 -19.03 -3.55
CA GLY A 169 -0.34 -17.75 -2.95
C GLY A 169 -1.64 -17.15 -3.47
N ASN A 170 -1.90 -15.92 -3.01
CA ASN A 170 -3.01 -15.08 -3.45
C ASN A 170 -2.57 -13.62 -3.45
N VAL A 171 -3.25 -12.79 -4.23
CA VAL A 171 -3.16 -11.33 -4.12
C VAL A 171 -4.47 -10.84 -3.51
N ASP A 172 -4.37 -10.22 -2.35
CA ASP A 172 -5.46 -9.52 -1.69
C ASP A 172 -5.28 -8.02 -1.93
N VAL A 173 -6.11 -7.47 -2.79
CA VAL A 173 -6.05 -6.09 -3.30
C VAL A 173 -4.69 -5.76 -3.93
N ASP A 174 -3.69 -5.47 -3.11
CA ASP A 174 -2.36 -4.97 -3.48
C ASP A 174 -1.21 -5.77 -2.86
N THR A 175 -1.54 -6.78 -2.05
CA THR A 175 -0.58 -7.58 -1.31
C THR A 175 -0.60 -9.04 -1.76
N PHE A 176 0.52 -9.52 -2.31
CA PHE A 176 0.71 -10.96 -2.48
C PHE A 176 0.99 -11.60 -1.13
N GLN A 177 0.28 -12.67 -0.83
CA GLN A 177 0.41 -13.49 0.37
C GLN A 177 0.74 -14.92 -0.03
N ALA A 178 1.90 -15.42 0.40
CA ALA A 178 2.28 -16.80 0.23
C ALA A 178 1.43 -17.72 1.10
N LYS A 179 0.98 -18.85 0.58
CA LYS A 179 0.32 -19.87 1.39
C LYS A 179 1.29 -20.52 2.36
N ALA A 180 0.74 -21.09 3.43
CA ALA A 180 1.52 -21.82 4.42
C ALA A 180 2.43 -22.87 3.75
N GLY A 181 3.70 -22.86 4.09
CA GLY A 181 4.71 -23.75 3.50
C GLY A 181 5.21 -23.35 2.11
N GLN A 182 4.76 -22.21 1.55
CA GLN A 182 5.16 -21.70 0.23
C GLN A 182 5.84 -20.32 0.27
N PRO A 183 6.74 -20.04 1.24
CA PRO A 183 7.39 -18.73 1.28
C PRO A 183 8.30 -18.54 0.07
N LEU A 184 8.54 -17.27 -0.29
CA LEU A 184 9.36 -16.91 -1.43
C LEU A 184 10.84 -16.75 -1.03
N SER A 185 11.75 -17.29 -1.83
CA SER A 185 13.20 -17.06 -1.76
C SER A 185 13.66 -15.97 -2.71
N GLY A 186 12.82 -15.55 -3.64
CA GLY A 186 13.07 -14.50 -4.61
C GLY A 186 11.83 -14.18 -5.44
N TYR A 187 11.94 -13.15 -6.26
CA TYR A 187 10.86 -12.74 -7.15
C TYR A 187 11.37 -11.99 -8.38
N GLN A 188 10.51 -11.87 -9.36
CA GLN A 188 10.64 -10.98 -10.51
C GLN A 188 9.44 -10.04 -10.56
N LEU A 189 9.66 -8.84 -11.06
CA LEU A 189 8.59 -7.93 -11.48
C LEU A 189 8.55 -7.83 -12.98
N ARG A 190 7.35 -7.66 -13.52
CA ARG A 190 7.09 -7.40 -14.93
C ARG A 190 6.20 -6.19 -15.07
N VAL A 191 6.59 -5.26 -15.93
CA VAL A 191 5.76 -4.10 -16.27
C VAL A 191 5.43 -4.16 -17.74
N THR A 192 4.14 -4.20 -18.07
CA THR A 192 3.64 -4.08 -19.43
C THR A 192 3.11 -2.67 -19.62
N LEU A 193 3.66 -1.98 -20.61
CA LEU A 193 3.31 -0.63 -21.02
C LEU A 193 2.36 -0.72 -22.22
N TYR A 194 1.26 0.01 -22.16
CA TYR A 194 0.22 0.04 -23.19
C TYR A 194 0.01 1.45 -23.73
N ARG A 195 -0.27 1.55 -25.03
CA ARG A 195 -0.65 2.81 -25.70
C ARG A 195 -1.69 2.56 -26.80
N LEU A 196 -2.46 3.58 -27.13
CA LEU A 196 -3.38 3.51 -28.29
C LEU A 196 -2.57 3.32 -29.57
N PRO A 197 -3.03 2.46 -30.54
CA PRO A 197 -2.35 2.19 -31.77
C PRO A 197 -2.12 3.46 -32.61
N GLY A 198 -1.01 3.48 -33.34
CA GLY A 198 -0.67 4.60 -34.22
C GLY A 198 -0.20 5.87 -33.52
N THR A 199 -0.15 5.89 -32.18
CA THR A 199 0.41 7.02 -31.44
C THR A 199 1.90 6.81 -31.13
N LYS A 200 2.62 7.91 -30.83
CA LYS A 200 3.99 7.86 -30.29
C LYS A 200 4.04 8.10 -28.80
N THR A 201 2.90 8.38 -28.18
CA THR A 201 2.78 8.60 -26.74
C THR A 201 3.09 7.30 -26.02
N SER A 202 3.80 7.38 -24.90
CA SER A 202 4.20 6.20 -24.12
C SER A 202 4.06 6.46 -22.63
N PRO A 203 3.67 5.48 -21.83
CA PRO A 203 3.99 5.52 -20.41
C PRO A 203 5.49 5.68 -20.22
N HIS A 204 5.90 6.38 -19.17
CA HIS A 204 7.29 6.40 -18.72
C HIS A 204 7.35 5.84 -17.30
N VAL A 205 7.89 4.65 -17.14
CA VAL A 205 8.07 4.00 -15.83
C VAL A 205 9.47 4.30 -15.35
N ARG A 206 9.58 5.16 -14.32
CA ARG A 206 10.85 5.64 -13.77
C ARG A 206 11.42 4.72 -12.70
N MET A 207 10.56 3.99 -12.00
CA MET A 207 10.90 3.03 -10.96
C MET A 207 9.84 1.93 -10.91
N VAL A 208 10.28 0.72 -10.71
CA VAL A 208 9.46 -0.38 -10.20
C VAL A 208 10.25 -1.09 -9.11
N GLY A 209 9.58 -1.46 -8.03
CA GLY A 209 10.19 -2.15 -6.91
C GLY A 209 9.17 -2.94 -6.12
N ALA A 210 9.64 -3.69 -5.15
CA ALA A 210 8.75 -4.37 -4.21
C ALA A 210 9.35 -4.44 -2.81
N MET A 211 8.49 -4.31 -1.84
CA MET A 211 8.74 -4.69 -0.47
C MET A 211 8.39 -6.17 -0.32
N THR A 212 9.33 -6.95 0.21
CA THR A 212 9.09 -8.30 0.70
C THR A 212 9.19 -8.34 2.21
N SER A 213 8.38 -9.15 2.87
CA SER A 213 8.39 -9.24 4.32
C SER A 213 8.06 -10.64 4.83
N ALA A 214 8.57 -10.93 6.04
CA ALA A 214 8.16 -12.02 6.90
C ALA A 214 8.04 -11.44 8.32
N VAL A 215 6.82 -11.08 8.70
CA VAL A 215 6.53 -10.48 10.01
C VAL A 215 5.87 -11.53 10.88
N PRO A 216 6.41 -11.82 12.08
CA PRO A 216 5.85 -12.83 12.96
C PRO A 216 4.44 -12.45 13.45
N GLU A 217 3.62 -13.45 13.73
CA GLU A 217 2.31 -13.23 14.34
C GLU A 217 2.48 -12.68 15.76
N ARG A 218 1.88 -11.51 16.02
CA ARG A 218 1.97 -10.85 17.33
C ARG A 218 0.80 -9.92 17.57
N PHE A 219 0.31 -9.92 18.81
CA PHE A 219 -0.76 -9.03 19.29
C PHE A 219 -0.20 -7.72 19.86
N THR A 220 0.99 -7.75 20.40
CA THR A 220 1.69 -6.62 21.03
C THR A 220 3.13 -6.56 20.54
N VAL A 221 3.75 -5.42 20.71
CA VAL A 221 5.17 -5.21 20.41
C VAL A 221 5.87 -4.54 21.60
N PRO A 222 7.16 -4.79 21.80
CA PRO A 222 7.95 -4.01 22.75
C PRO A 222 7.99 -2.55 22.31
N ILE A 223 7.92 -1.62 23.27
CA ILE A 223 8.10 -0.20 23.00
C ILE A 223 9.55 0.03 22.54
N SER A 224 9.72 0.65 21.38
CA SER A 224 11.05 0.96 20.87
C SER A 224 11.67 2.14 21.63
N PRO A 225 12.99 2.13 21.85
CA PRO A 225 13.69 3.27 22.43
C PRO A 225 13.67 4.47 21.47
N ALA A 226 14.02 5.65 21.98
CA ALA A 226 14.15 6.87 21.21
C ALA A 226 15.05 6.68 19.98
N GLY A 227 14.62 7.22 18.83
CA GLY A 227 15.36 7.24 17.56
C GLY A 227 16.05 8.58 17.27
N GLY A 228 15.79 9.59 18.11
CA GLY A 228 16.45 10.90 18.04
C GLY A 228 15.53 12.06 17.59
N ALA A 229 14.27 11.80 17.19
CA ALA A 229 13.35 12.84 16.70
C ALA A 229 12.44 13.43 17.78
N TRP A 230 12.67 13.16 19.05
CA TRP A 230 11.85 13.75 20.12
C TRP A 230 12.00 15.27 20.14
N GLY A 231 10.85 15.96 20.15
CA GLY A 231 10.77 17.40 20.04
C GLY A 231 10.79 17.94 18.59
N VAL A 232 10.80 17.06 17.58
CA VAL A 232 10.73 17.44 16.17
C VAL A 232 9.30 17.29 15.65
N GLU A 233 8.79 18.31 14.95
CA GLU A 233 7.51 18.30 14.25
C GLU A 233 7.68 18.94 12.87
N LEU A 234 7.25 18.22 11.82
CA LEU A 234 7.29 18.71 10.44
C LEU A 234 6.01 19.52 10.13
N PRO A 235 6.10 20.64 9.40
CA PRO A 235 4.97 21.52 9.09
C PRO A 235 4.10 20.94 7.95
N VAL A 236 3.56 19.75 8.14
CA VAL A 236 2.70 19.09 7.15
C VAL A 236 1.31 19.72 7.18
N PRO A 237 0.71 20.09 6.03
CA PRO A 237 -0.66 20.56 5.94
C PRO A 237 -1.66 19.62 6.63
N ARG A 238 -2.80 20.14 7.08
CA ARG A 238 -3.82 19.42 7.84
C ARG A 238 -5.11 19.41 7.07
N TYR A 239 -5.56 18.20 6.66
CA TYR A 239 -6.83 18.01 5.95
C TYR A 239 -7.65 16.93 6.66
N SER A 240 -8.93 17.24 6.90
CA SER A 240 -9.89 16.31 7.47
C SER A 240 -10.63 15.59 6.34
N GLN A 241 -10.70 14.27 6.41
CA GLN A 241 -11.56 13.50 5.51
C GLN A 241 -13.04 13.71 5.79
N ASN A 242 -13.42 14.06 7.04
CA ASN A 242 -14.80 14.14 7.48
C ASN A 242 -15.54 15.37 6.93
N VAL A 243 -14.83 16.45 6.53
CA VAL A 243 -15.44 17.60 5.86
C VAL A 243 -16.00 17.24 4.48
N HIS A 244 -15.61 16.09 3.93
CA HIS A 244 -16.03 15.58 2.62
C HIS A 244 -17.19 14.56 2.72
N ARG A 245 -17.77 14.32 3.91
CA ARG A 245 -18.81 13.32 4.11
C ARG A 245 -20.01 13.55 3.19
N GLY A 246 -20.43 12.47 2.49
CA GLY A 246 -21.56 12.50 1.53
C GLY A 246 -21.23 13.07 0.16
N LYS A 247 -19.96 13.44 -0.09
CA LYS A 247 -19.52 14.01 -1.37
C LYS A 247 -18.95 12.94 -2.27
N TYR A 248 -19.19 13.05 -3.59
CA TYR A 248 -18.69 12.14 -4.62
C TYR A 248 -18.96 10.66 -4.28
N PRO A 249 -20.25 10.23 -4.27
CA PRO A 249 -20.64 8.87 -3.92
C PRO A 249 -20.01 7.81 -4.83
N GLU A 250 -19.67 8.17 -6.07
CA GLU A 250 -18.94 7.32 -7.02
C GLU A 250 -17.52 6.98 -6.57
N TYR A 251 -16.97 7.72 -5.60
CA TYR A 251 -15.69 7.48 -4.94
C TYR A 251 -15.85 7.21 -3.44
N GLY A 252 -16.94 6.51 -3.07
CA GLY A 252 -17.22 6.10 -1.71
C GLY A 252 -17.86 7.15 -0.81
N GLY A 253 -18.20 8.35 -1.33
CA GLY A 253 -18.95 9.37 -0.58
C GLY A 253 -18.15 10.16 0.45
N GLY A 254 -16.84 10.25 0.34
CA GLY A 254 -16.00 11.00 1.27
C GLY A 254 -16.02 10.46 2.70
N GLY A 255 -15.69 11.32 3.67
CA GLY A 255 -15.74 10.97 5.08
C GLY A 255 -14.82 9.78 5.42
N GLU A 256 -15.37 8.77 6.08
CA GLU A 256 -14.61 7.66 6.68
C GLU A 256 -13.79 6.81 5.69
N VAL A 257 -14.05 6.89 4.39
CA VAL A 257 -13.37 6.07 3.36
C VAL A 257 -12.21 6.78 2.67
N TRP A 258 -11.94 8.06 2.97
CA TRP A 258 -10.90 8.86 2.31
C TRP A 258 -9.63 9.09 3.14
N CYS A 259 -9.35 8.26 4.13
CA CYS A 259 -8.16 8.43 4.97
C CYS A 259 -6.85 8.39 4.17
N SER A 260 -6.71 7.47 3.21
CA SER A 260 -5.49 7.30 2.43
C SER A 260 -5.26 8.46 1.44
N PRO A 261 -6.23 8.84 0.58
CA PRO A 261 -6.05 9.99 -0.32
C PRO A 261 -5.87 11.31 0.44
N THR A 262 -6.53 11.50 1.60
CA THR A 262 -6.34 12.70 2.43
C THR A 262 -4.93 12.76 2.99
N SER A 263 -4.41 11.65 3.54
CA SER A 263 -3.04 11.54 4.03
C SER A 263 -2.01 11.75 2.92
N SER A 264 -2.26 11.16 1.75
CA SER A 264 -1.40 11.33 0.56
C SER A 264 -1.37 12.78 0.08
N THR A 265 -2.52 13.49 0.11
CA THR A 265 -2.61 14.91 -0.22
C THR A 265 -1.79 15.78 0.74
N MET A 266 -1.88 15.51 2.06
CA MET A 266 -1.09 16.23 3.06
C MET A 266 0.41 16.12 2.78
N VAL A 267 0.90 14.93 2.44
CA VAL A 267 2.33 14.71 2.14
C VAL A 267 2.71 15.27 0.77
N LEU A 268 1.85 15.16 -0.24
CA LEU A 268 2.06 15.75 -1.56
C LEU A 268 2.26 17.25 -1.46
N GLU A 269 1.38 17.95 -0.74
CA GLU A 269 1.43 19.40 -0.58
C GLU A 269 2.55 19.85 0.39
N TYR A 270 2.95 19.04 1.36
CA TYR A 270 4.16 19.27 2.15
C TYR A 270 5.40 19.41 1.25
N TRP A 271 5.48 18.61 0.20
CA TRP A 271 6.56 18.69 -0.79
C TRP A 271 6.33 19.76 -1.89
N GLY A 272 5.33 20.64 -1.71
CA GLY A 272 5.02 21.71 -2.66
C GLY A 272 4.46 21.21 -3.99
N ARG A 273 3.85 20.01 -4.00
CA ARG A 273 3.20 19.43 -5.17
C ARG A 273 1.68 19.40 -4.96
N ARG A 274 0.94 19.61 -6.04
CA ARG A 274 -0.53 19.59 -6.02
C ARG A 274 -1.09 19.47 -7.42
N PRO A 275 -2.34 18.99 -7.58
CA PRO A 275 -3.06 19.07 -8.85
C PRO A 275 -3.17 20.52 -9.31
N SER A 276 -3.10 20.73 -10.61
CA SER A 276 -3.34 22.06 -11.20
C SER A 276 -4.83 22.44 -11.08
N LYS A 277 -5.13 23.72 -11.21
CA LYS A 277 -6.54 24.17 -11.29
C LYS A 277 -7.30 23.46 -12.39
N LYS A 278 -6.67 23.24 -13.55
CA LYS A 278 -7.23 22.52 -14.69
C LYS A 278 -7.57 21.07 -14.35
N ASP A 279 -6.70 20.37 -13.61
CA ASP A 279 -6.97 18.99 -13.21
C ASP A 279 -8.16 18.86 -12.26
N MET A 280 -8.48 19.95 -11.56
CA MET A 280 -9.56 20.05 -10.58
C MET A 280 -10.85 20.71 -11.12
N GLU A 281 -10.93 21.07 -12.41
CA GLU A 281 -12.12 21.74 -13.00
C GLU A 281 -13.40 20.93 -12.91
N TRP A 282 -13.31 19.61 -12.76
CA TRP A 282 -14.46 18.71 -12.56
C TRP A 282 -15.06 18.79 -11.15
N ILE A 283 -14.35 19.42 -10.19
CA ILE A 283 -14.80 19.58 -8.80
C ILE A 283 -15.68 20.85 -8.73
N GLU A 284 -16.77 20.79 -7.96
CA GLU A 284 -17.69 21.90 -7.81
C GLU A 284 -16.97 23.17 -7.32
N PRO A 285 -17.28 24.36 -7.88
CA PRO A 285 -16.66 25.61 -7.46
C PRO A 285 -16.88 25.89 -5.97
N GLY A 286 -15.82 26.33 -5.27
CA GLY A 286 -15.88 26.61 -3.84
C GLY A 286 -15.81 25.37 -2.93
N TYR A 287 -15.56 24.20 -3.51
CA TYR A 287 -15.36 22.97 -2.75
C TYR A 287 -14.19 23.09 -1.76
N VAL A 288 -14.38 22.61 -0.53
CA VAL A 288 -13.34 22.62 0.50
C VAL A 288 -12.27 21.57 0.16
N ASP A 289 -11.00 21.96 0.28
CA ASP A 289 -9.83 21.10 0.05
C ASP A 289 -9.93 20.26 -1.25
N PRO A 290 -10.06 20.88 -2.43
CA PRO A 290 -10.34 20.17 -3.67
C PRO A 290 -9.26 19.15 -4.05
N SER A 291 -8.01 19.36 -3.60
CA SER A 291 -6.93 18.38 -3.81
C SER A 291 -7.24 17.02 -3.18
N VAL A 292 -8.00 16.98 -2.07
CA VAL A 292 -8.41 15.73 -1.41
C VAL A 292 -9.41 14.96 -2.27
N ALA A 293 -10.43 15.65 -2.81
CA ALA A 293 -11.40 15.03 -3.72
C ALA A 293 -10.72 14.53 -5.01
N HIS A 294 -9.76 15.33 -5.53
CA HIS A 294 -8.93 14.91 -6.66
C HIS A 294 -8.15 13.64 -6.35
N ALA A 295 -7.47 13.59 -5.21
CA ALA A 295 -6.73 12.40 -4.80
C ALA A 295 -7.66 11.19 -4.62
N ALA A 296 -8.85 11.37 -4.05
CA ALA A 296 -9.82 10.28 -3.88
C ALA A 296 -10.22 9.67 -5.23
N ARG A 297 -10.52 10.48 -6.24
CA ARG A 297 -10.83 10.02 -7.60
C ARG A 297 -9.66 9.28 -8.23
N TYR A 298 -8.45 9.84 -8.17
CA TYR A 298 -7.29 9.31 -8.88
C TYR A 298 -6.49 8.26 -8.09
N ASN A 299 -6.95 7.89 -6.87
CA ASN A 299 -6.53 6.71 -6.12
C ASN A 299 -7.60 5.62 -6.08
N TRP A 300 -8.80 5.88 -6.62
CA TRP A 300 -9.91 4.92 -6.59
C TRP A 300 -9.55 3.63 -7.32
N ASP A 301 -9.61 2.53 -6.60
CA ASP A 301 -9.49 1.17 -7.12
C ASP A 301 -10.89 0.63 -7.35
N HIS A 302 -11.22 0.36 -8.61
CA HIS A 302 -12.60 0.05 -9.00
C HIS A 302 -13.05 -1.37 -8.63
N ASP A 303 -12.13 -2.33 -8.46
CA ASP A 303 -12.49 -3.67 -7.97
C ASP A 303 -12.60 -3.69 -6.45
N TYR A 304 -11.64 -3.05 -5.77
CA TYR A 304 -11.67 -2.92 -4.31
C TYR A 304 -12.79 -1.99 -3.82
N GLU A 305 -13.35 -1.16 -4.71
CA GLU A 305 -14.34 -0.10 -4.38
C GLU A 305 -13.85 0.82 -3.26
N GLY A 306 -12.60 1.28 -3.36
CA GLY A 306 -11.98 2.11 -2.34
C GLY A 306 -10.75 2.87 -2.81
N ALA A 307 -10.41 3.96 -2.11
CA ALA A 307 -9.22 4.76 -2.35
C ALA A 307 -8.02 4.36 -1.47
N GLY A 308 -8.12 3.22 -0.80
CA GLY A 308 -7.13 2.73 0.17
C GLY A 308 -6.06 1.80 -0.41
N ASN A 309 -6.04 1.50 -1.71
CA ASN A 309 -4.98 0.72 -2.36
C ASN A 309 -3.63 1.43 -2.16
N TRP A 310 -2.71 0.78 -1.45
CA TRP A 310 -1.46 1.42 -1.00
C TRP A 310 -0.54 1.82 -2.16
N PRO A 311 -0.20 0.93 -3.11
CA PRO A 311 0.59 1.27 -4.29
C PRO A 311 -0.04 2.38 -5.15
N PHE A 312 -1.37 2.43 -5.28
CA PHE A 312 -2.02 3.46 -6.08
C PHE A 312 -1.80 4.85 -5.47
N ASN A 313 -1.83 4.97 -4.14
CA ASN A 313 -1.57 6.23 -3.45
C ASN A 313 -0.11 6.71 -3.64
N THR A 314 0.88 5.80 -3.59
CA THR A 314 2.27 6.17 -3.87
C THR A 314 2.51 6.45 -5.35
N ALA A 315 1.86 5.74 -6.26
CA ALA A 315 1.91 5.99 -7.70
C ALA A 315 1.24 7.32 -8.07
N TYR A 316 0.15 7.69 -7.40
CA TYR A 316 -0.48 9.01 -7.53
C TYR A 316 0.50 10.12 -7.16
N ALA A 317 1.16 10.05 -6.00
CA ALA A 317 2.17 11.02 -5.62
C ALA A 317 3.33 11.08 -6.63
N ALA A 318 3.72 9.93 -7.20
CA ALA A 318 4.75 9.85 -8.22
C ALA A 318 4.35 10.51 -9.54
N SER A 319 3.06 10.58 -9.89
CA SER A 319 2.58 11.29 -11.07
C SER A 319 2.82 12.81 -10.98
N TYR A 320 3.01 13.34 -9.78
CA TYR A 320 3.40 14.73 -9.51
C TYR A 320 4.92 14.94 -9.35
N GLY A 321 5.72 13.99 -9.80
CA GLY A 321 7.18 14.11 -9.82
C GLY A 321 7.86 13.79 -8.49
N LEU A 322 7.17 13.17 -7.55
CA LEU A 322 7.76 12.60 -6.34
C LEU A 322 8.20 11.14 -6.58
N ASP A 323 8.97 10.61 -5.66
CA ASP A 323 9.24 9.17 -5.53
C ASP A 323 8.38 8.62 -4.41
N GLY A 324 7.66 7.53 -4.70
CA GLY A 324 6.80 6.89 -3.72
C GLY A 324 6.97 5.38 -3.73
N HIS A 325 6.97 4.76 -2.54
CA HIS A 325 6.95 3.31 -2.40
C HIS A 325 6.31 2.88 -1.09
N ILE A 326 5.86 1.64 -1.06
CA ILE A 326 5.35 0.97 0.14
C ILE A 326 6.47 0.16 0.76
N THR A 327 6.59 0.25 2.09
CA THR A 327 7.51 -0.57 2.88
C THR A 327 6.90 -0.92 4.23
N ARG A 328 7.62 -1.68 5.03
CA ARG A 328 7.37 -1.85 6.47
C ARG A 328 8.55 -1.27 7.23
N LEU A 329 8.26 -0.51 8.26
CA LEU A 329 9.26 -0.09 9.22
C LEU A 329 9.10 -0.94 10.48
N SER A 330 10.20 -1.27 11.12
CA SER A 330 10.23 -2.23 12.23
C SER A 330 9.86 -1.65 13.59
N SER A 331 9.85 -0.31 13.72
CA SER A 331 9.61 0.38 14.99
C SER A 331 9.41 1.88 14.80
N LEU A 332 8.87 2.56 15.82
CA LEU A 332 8.88 4.04 15.86
C LEU A 332 10.31 4.60 15.89
N ARG A 333 11.29 3.88 16.48
CA ARG A 333 12.70 4.28 16.42
C ARG A 333 13.21 4.41 14.98
N GLU A 334 12.82 3.49 14.11
CA GLU A 334 13.17 3.55 12.70
C GLU A 334 12.42 4.70 12.01
N LEU A 335 11.12 4.87 12.28
CA LEU A 335 10.31 5.96 11.73
C LEU A 335 10.89 7.34 12.12
N GLU A 336 11.39 7.50 13.35
CA GLU A 336 12.01 8.74 13.79
C GLU A 336 13.17 9.19 12.90
N ARG A 337 13.92 8.26 12.28
CA ARG A 337 14.99 8.60 11.34
C ARG A 337 14.47 9.28 10.08
N TYR A 338 13.26 8.92 9.61
CA TYR A 338 12.59 9.60 8.49
C TYR A 338 12.19 11.02 8.89
N ILE A 339 11.62 11.20 10.08
CA ILE A 339 11.26 12.53 10.60
C ILE A 339 12.51 13.42 10.73
N LEU A 340 13.64 12.91 11.21
CA LEU A 340 14.92 13.65 11.26
C LEU A 340 15.44 14.06 9.89
N GLN A 341 15.13 13.28 8.85
CA GLN A 341 15.43 13.63 7.46
C GLN A 341 14.40 14.58 6.85
N GLY A 342 13.38 15.02 7.59
CA GLY A 342 12.31 15.86 7.05
C GLY A 342 11.30 15.09 6.18
N ILE A 343 11.21 13.77 6.32
CA ILE A 343 10.28 12.93 5.56
C ILE A 343 9.11 12.53 6.48
N PRO A 344 7.89 13.08 6.28
CA PRO A 344 6.71 12.62 6.97
C PRO A 344 6.36 11.20 6.49
N VAL A 345 5.88 10.35 7.40
CA VAL A 345 5.61 8.94 7.11
C VAL A 345 4.11 8.68 7.22
N ILE A 346 3.51 8.22 6.13
CA ILE A 346 2.12 7.74 6.14
C ILE A 346 2.11 6.32 6.67
N THR A 347 1.28 6.04 7.67
CA THR A 347 1.23 4.74 8.38
C THR A 347 -0.18 4.17 8.37
N SER A 348 -0.29 2.83 8.36
CA SER A 348 -1.56 2.11 8.40
C SER A 348 -1.82 1.59 9.80
N GLN A 349 -3.00 1.85 10.36
CA GLN A 349 -3.42 1.42 11.69
C GLN A 349 -4.72 0.63 11.67
N SER A 350 -4.91 -0.23 12.68
CA SER A 350 -6.21 -0.84 12.99
C SER A 350 -6.34 -1.01 14.49
N PHE A 351 -7.45 -0.51 15.08
CA PHE A 351 -7.61 -0.45 16.53
C PHE A 351 -9.07 -0.38 16.96
N LEU A 352 -9.33 -0.81 18.19
CA LEU A 352 -10.56 -0.52 18.92
C LEU A 352 -10.45 0.87 19.56
N ALA A 353 -11.56 1.55 19.79
CA ALA A 353 -11.57 2.88 20.42
C ALA A 353 -10.85 2.94 21.78
N SER A 354 -10.80 1.81 22.50
CA SER A 354 -10.09 1.67 23.77
C SER A 354 -8.58 1.46 23.65
N GLU A 355 -8.03 1.29 22.44
CA GLU A 355 -6.62 0.98 22.22
C GLU A 355 -5.78 2.20 21.85
N LEU A 356 -6.43 3.34 21.54
CA LEU A 356 -5.75 4.59 21.17
C LEU A 356 -6.42 5.78 21.82
N ASP A 357 -5.90 6.20 22.98
CA ASP A 357 -6.40 7.34 23.73
C ASP A 357 -6.36 8.62 22.89
N GLY A 358 -7.46 9.37 22.88
CA GLY A 358 -7.59 10.62 22.13
C GLY A 358 -8.08 10.46 20.70
N ALA A 359 -8.18 9.24 20.15
CA ALA A 359 -8.77 9.03 18.83
C ALA A 359 -10.29 9.22 18.83
N GLY A 360 -10.99 8.70 19.83
CA GLY A 360 -12.44 8.81 19.97
C GLY A 360 -13.24 7.89 19.04
N TYR A 361 -12.58 7.00 18.30
CA TYR A 361 -13.19 6.02 17.38
C TYR A 361 -12.36 4.73 17.32
N GLY A 362 -12.92 3.68 16.72
CA GLY A 362 -12.22 2.46 16.38
C GLY A 362 -12.32 2.16 14.89
N THR A 363 -11.37 1.41 14.35
CA THR A 363 -11.31 1.14 12.90
C THR A 363 -10.71 -0.22 12.58
N SER A 364 -11.15 -0.83 11.48
CA SER A 364 -10.54 -2.04 10.92
C SER A 364 -9.34 -1.75 10.02
N GLY A 365 -9.22 -0.52 9.51
CA GLY A 365 -8.11 -0.03 8.71
C GLY A 365 -8.20 1.48 8.58
N HIS A 366 -7.11 2.18 8.88
CA HIS A 366 -7.02 3.63 8.82
C HIS A 366 -5.61 4.07 8.45
N ILE A 367 -5.51 5.22 7.82
CA ILE A 367 -4.25 5.80 7.37
C ILE A 367 -4.08 7.16 8.00
N MET A 368 -2.92 7.38 8.64
CA MET A 368 -2.53 8.64 9.27
C MET A 368 -1.14 9.07 8.78
N VAL A 369 -0.79 10.34 8.94
CA VAL A 369 0.55 10.85 8.69
C VAL A 369 1.26 11.10 10.01
N VAL A 370 2.32 10.37 10.32
CA VAL A 370 3.21 10.73 11.43
C VAL A 370 4.07 11.90 10.97
N VAL A 371 3.96 13.00 11.71
CA VAL A 371 4.64 14.26 11.37
C VAL A 371 5.71 14.65 12.40
N GLY A 372 5.79 13.96 13.52
CA GLY A 372 6.77 14.27 14.55
C GLY A 372 6.57 13.51 15.86
N PHE A 373 7.32 13.98 16.85
CA PHE A 373 7.29 13.46 18.22
C PHE A 373 7.37 14.59 19.23
N THR A 374 6.62 14.47 20.32
CA THR A 374 6.72 15.41 21.44
C THR A 374 8.10 15.28 22.12
N LYS A 375 8.41 16.20 23.04
CA LYS A 375 9.64 16.13 23.86
C LYS A 375 9.68 14.87 24.76
N ASP A 376 8.50 14.31 25.04
CA ASP A 376 8.35 13.09 25.87
C ASP A 376 8.30 11.80 24.99
N GLY A 377 8.39 11.94 23.66
CA GLY A 377 8.43 10.83 22.71
C GLY A 377 7.05 10.32 22.26
N ASP A 378 5.95 10.95 22.65
CA ASP A 378 4.63 10.64 22.15
C ASP A 378 4.52 11.04 20.68
N VAL A 379 3.72 10.30 19.88
CA VAL A 379 3.63 10.46 18.43
C VAL A 379 2.72 11.65 18.09
N ILE A 380 3.25 12.58 17.28
CA ILE A 380 2.45 13.63 16.66
C ILE A 380 2.01 13.12 15.30
N ALA A 381 0.70 12.93 15.13
CA ALA A 381 0.10 12.47 13.88
C ALA A 381 -0.93 13.46 13.36
N ASN A 382 -0.95 13.66 12.05
CA ASN A 382 -2.09 14.23 11.35
C ASN A 382 -3.07 13.09 11.07
N ASP A 383 -4.15 13.06 11.84
CA ASP A 383 -5.22 12.06 11.72
C ASP A 383 -6.38 12.65 10.92
N PRO A 384 -6.59 12.19 9.67
CA PRO A 384 -7.64 12.73 8.81
C PRO A 384 -9.06 12.44 9.32
N ALA A 385 -9.28 11.45 10.20
CA ALA A 385 -10.60 11.15 10.78
C ALA A 385 -11.07 12.16 11.84
N SER A 386 -10.57 13.37 11.77
CA SER A 386 -10.91 14.49 12.66
C SER A 386 -12.12 15.28 12.14
N PRO A 387 -12.87 15.99 12.98
CA PRO A 387 -14.07 16.69 12.57
C PRO A 387 -13.83 17.86 11.59
N ASN A 388 -12.64 18.46 11.61
CA ASN A 388 -12.25 19.57 10.74
C ASN A 388 -10.72 19.70 10.66
N ASN A 389 -10.20 20.51 9.74
CA ASN A 389 -8.76 20.68 9.51
C ASN A 389 -7.95 21.13 10.74
N PRO A 390 -8.42 22.09 11.56
CA PRO A 390 -7.71 22.45 12.78
C PRO A 390 -7.52 21.30 13.78
N ALA A 391 -8.47 20.35 13.84
CA ALA A 391 -8.47 19.23 14.78
C ALA A 391 -7.59 18.04 14.31
N VAL A 392 -7.06 18.07 13.11
CA VAL A 392 -6.34 16.94 12.49
C VAL A 392 -5.05 16.56 13.23
N ARG A 393 -4.40 17.52 13.90
CA ARG A 393 -3.20 17.25 14.67
C ARG A 393 -3.54 16.59 16.00
N HIS A 394 -3.09 15.37 16.18
CA HIS A 394 -3.23 14.59 17.44
C HIS A 394 -1.87 14.29 18.05
N VAL A 395 -1.88 14.05 19.36
CA VAL A 395 -0.75 13.47 20.09
C VAL A 395 -1.21 12.15 20.69
N TYR A 396 -0.59 11.07 20.24
CA TYR A 396 -0.92 9.71 20.66
C TYR A 396 0.19 9.12 21.51
N LYS A 397 -0.19 8.38 22.55
CA LYS A 397 0.78 7.66 23.39
C LYS A 397 1.64 6.73 22.56
N ARG A 398 2.97 6.88 22.68
CA ARG A 398 3.97 6.09 21.91
C ARG A 398 3.67 4.59 21.94
N ALA A 399 3.46 4.02 23.13
CA ALA A 399 3.22 2.60 23.31
C ALA A 399 1.95 2.10 22.59
N GLN A 400 0.86 2.87 22.67
CA GLN A 400 -0.40 2.54 22.03
C GLN A 400 -0.25 2.61 20.51
N PHE A 401 0.31 3.71 20.00
CA PHE A 401 0.51 3.90 18.56
C PHE A 401 1.44 2.83 17.96
N GLU A 402 2.57 2.54 18.61
CA GLU A 402 3.51 1.51 18.13
C GLU A 402 2.85 0.14 18.08
N THR A 403 2.07 -0.23 19.10
CA THR A 403 1.36 -1.50 19.13
C THR A 403 0.35 -1.63 18.00
N ILE A 404 -0.55 -0.67 17.80
CA ILE A 404 -1.61 -0.74 16.79
C ILE A 404 -1.06 -0.68 15.36
N TRP A 405 0.11 -0.09 15.17
CA TRP A 405 0.79 -0.02 13.89
C TRP A 405 1.63 -1.27 13.58
N GLN A 406 2.32 -1.83 14.59
CA GLN A 406 3.31 -2.88 14.41
C GLN A 406 2.78 -4.31 14.56
N ARG A 407 1.66 -4.49 15.23
CA ARG A 407 1.08 -5.82 15.43
C ARG A 407 0.55 -6.41 14.11
N THR A 408 0.56 -7.74 14.01
CA THR A 408 0.00 -8.49 12.88
C THR A 408 -1.30 -9.22 13.24
N LYS A 409 -1.62 -9.30 14.53
CA LYS A 409 -2.87 -9.87 15.07
C LYS A 409 -3.50 -8.90 16.05
N ARG A 410 -4.83 -8.88 16.08
CA ARG A 410 -5.59 -8.07 17.03
C ARG A 410 -6.89 -8.75 17.41
N HIS A 411 -7.44 -8.43 18.58
CA HIS A 411 -8.80 -8.79 18.92
C HIS A 411 -9.78 -7.80 18.28
N LEU A 412 -10.83 -8.33 17.65
CA LEU A 412 -11.93 -7.55 17.12
C LEU A 412 -12.98 -7.29 18.20
N ALA A 413 -13.92 -6.36 17.95
CA ALA A 413 -14.97 -6.03 18.90
C ALA A 413 -15.87 -7.23 19.29
N ASN A 414 -15.99 -8.22 18.42
CA ASN A 414 -16.74 -9.45 18.65
C ASN A 414 -15.88 -10.56 19.34
N GLY A 415 -14.66 -10.25 19.76
CA GLY A 415 -13.73 -11.19 20.42
C GLY A 415 -12.96 -12.12 19.47
N SER A 416 -13.26 -12.13 18.17
CA SER A 416 -12.48 -12.90 17.20
C SER A 416 -11.11 -12.28 16.93
N VAL A 417 -10.21 -13.03 16.30
CA VAL A 417 -8.88 -12.56 15.92
C VAL A 417 -8.89 -12.06 14.48
N GLY A 418 -8.43 -10.83 14.29
CA GLY A 418 -8.23 -10.21 12.99
C GLY A 418 -6.77 -9.91 12.70
N GLY A 419 -6.46 -9.54 11.46
CA GLY A 419 -5.15 -9.06 11.04
C GLY A 419 -4.84 -7.68 11.60
N GLY A 420 -3.54 -7.37 11.69
CA GLY A 420 -3.01 -6.05 11.98
C GLY A 420 -2.07 -5.58 10.87
N PRO A 421 -1.69 -4.29 10.81
CA PRO A 421 -0.96 -3.70 9.70
C PRO A 421 0.51 -4.13 9.61
N GLY A 422 1.14 -4.56 10.71
CA GLY A 422 2.51 -5.08 10.70
C GLY A 422 3.57 -4.05 10.26
N GLY A 423 3.40 -2.76 10.57
CA GLY A 423 4.39 -1.72 10.29
C GLY A 423 4.32 -1.11 8.90
N ILE A 424 3.24 -1.27 8.14
CA ILE A 424 3.07 -0.65 6.81
C ILE A 424 3.29 0.86 6.86
N ALA A 425 4.10 1.33 5.92
CA ALA A 425 4.43 2.73 5.72
C ALA A 425 4.48 3.10 4.23
N TYR A 426 3.97 4.28 3.88
CA TYR A 426 4.19 4.89 2.58
C TYR A 426 5.31 5.92 2.74
N ILE A 427 6.33 5.78 1.92
CA ILE A 427 7.45 6.72 1.87
C ILE A 427 7.31 7.52 0.58
N VAL A 428 7.09 8.82 0.72
CA VAL A 428 6.94 9.76 -0.41
C VAL A 428 7.90 10.93 -0.21
N ARG A 429 8.74 11.21 -1.21
CA ARG A 429 9.80 12.20 -1.15
C ARG A 429 10.14 12.75 -2.53
N PRO A 430 10.83 13.90 -2.65
CA PRO A 430 11.40 14.32 -3.92
C PRO A 430 12.41 13.30 -4.47
N PRO A 431 12.56 13.17 -5.79
CA PRO A 431 13.62 12.36 -6.39
C PRO A 431 15.00 12.75 -5.84
N HIS A 432 15.83 11.75 -5.59
CA HIS A 432 17.18 11.92 -5.03
C HIS A 432 17.25 12.48 -3.60
N TYR A 433 16.13 12.76 -2.96
CA TYR A 433 16.12 13.12 -1.54
C TYR A 433 16.62 11.93 -0.71
N PRO A 434 17.62 12.12 0.20
CA PRO A 434 18.25 11.01 0.87
C PRO A 434 17.28 10.28 1.81
N LEU A 435 17.32 8.96 1.78
CA LEU A 435 16.66 8.11 2.78
C LEU A 435 17.56 7.99 4.03
N PRO A 436 16.98 7.75 5.21
CA PRO A 436 17.73 7.45 6.42
C PRO A 436 18.66 6.24 6.21
N ARG A 437 19.86 6.31 6.78
CA ARG A 437 20.82 5.20 6.80
C ARG A 437 20.61 4.29 7.99
#